data_9c7a172060b4ba6d9b4350b601428737
#
_entry.id   9c7a172060b4ba6d9b4350b601428737
#
_cell.length_a   1.000
_cell.length_b   1.000
_cell.length_c   1.000
_cell.angle_alpha   90.00
_cell.angle_beta   90.00
_cell.angle_gamma   90.00
#
_symmetry.space_group_name_H-M   'P 1'
#
loop_
_entity.id
_entity.type
_entity.pdbx_description
1 polymer ?
#
loop_
_entity_poly.entity_id
_entity_poly.type
_entity_poly.pdbx_seq_one_letter_code
_entity_poly.pdbx_strand_id
1 'polypeptide(L)'
;MSGKDYLEKVKGERGLLERMMGYIPGYHGYKEKELRRESDRLVRMEAVNRLKAAKTVMRRAFANPAMVQKLAGEDTYRYEALNSRMDRVTQRIDRAVAGYQGVFDAVKVKEDKLDSVLQYDVGLIEKADGIKVDCEKLSKMQPGNEGWSVAMDALISKVEEYDSLIDSRTEILRGLKA
;
A
#
# COMPACT_ATOMS: atom_id res chain seq x y z
N MET A 1 9.53 31.79 6.48
CA MET A 1 8.83 31.14 5.33
C MET A 1 8.26 32.23 4.44
N SER A 2 8.62 32.22 3.16
CA SER A 2 8.09 33.21 2.19
C SER A 2 6.63 32.87 1.88
N GLY A 3 5.80 33.91 1.57
CA GLY A 3 4.41 33.67 1.18
C GLY A 3 4.23 32.77 -0.06
N LYS A 4 5.25 32.68 -0.93
CA LYS A 4 5.29 31.72 -2.04
C LYS A 4 5.38 30.28 -1.55
N ASP A 5 6.24 29.98 -0.57
CA ASP A 5 6.41 28.63 0.00
C ASP A 5 5.11 28.12 0.64
N TYR A 6 4.37 29.03 1.30
CA TYR A 6 3.09 28.68 1.90
C TYR A 6 2.02 28.36 0.83
N LEU A 7 1.96 29.14 -0.24
CA LEU A 7 1.02 28.91 -1.35
C LEU A 7 1.33 27.60 -2.12
N GLU A 8 2.61 27.27 -2.32
CA GLU A 8 3.01 26.01 -2.95
C GLU A 8 2.67 24.82 -2.08
N LYS A 9 2.90 24.91 -0.77
CA LYS A 9 2.52 23.88 0.20
C LYS A 9 1.00 23.62 0.17
N VAL A 10 0.18 24.67 0.28
CA VAL A 10 -1.29 24.55 0.25
C VAL A 10 -1.80 23.96 -1.07
N LYS A 11 -1.20 24.32 -2.20
CA LYS A 11 -1.53 23.72 -3.51
C LYS A 11 -1.16 22.26 -3.57
N GLY A 12 0.00 21.88 -3.03
CA GLY A 12 0.43 20.47 -2.96
C GLY A 12 -0.50 19.62 -2.11
N GLU A 13 -0.87 20.07 -0.93
CA GLU A 13 -1.80 19.40 -0.02
C GLU A 13 -3.18 19.21 -0.64
N ARG A 14 -3.71 20.27 -1.29
CA ARG A 14 -4.98 20.20 -2.00
C ARG A 14 -4.95 19.17 -3.12
N GLY A 15 -3.86 19.11 -3.90
CA GLY A 15 -3.68 18.13 -4.96
C GLY A 15 -3.64 16.69 -4.44
N LEU A 16 -2.97 16.44 -3.30
CA LEU A 16 -2.95 15.11 -2.66
C LEU A 16 -4.34 14.70 -2.15
N LEU A 17 -5.05 15.61 -1.50
CA LEU A 17 -6.39 15.34 -1.01
C LEU A 17 -7.36 15.05 -2.15
N GLU A 18 -7.32 15.84 -3.23
CA GLU A 18 -8.15 15.61 -4.42
C GLU A 18 -7.86 14.25 -5.06
N ARG A 19 -6.58 13.84 -5.13
CA ARG A 19 -6.20 12.49 -5.60
C ARG A 19 -6.79 11.39 -4.72
N MET A 20 -6.68 11.52 -3.39
CA MET A 20 -7.24 10.55 -2.45
C MET A 20 -8.76 10.47 -2.54
N MET A 21 -9.46 11.60 -2.69
CA MET A 21 -10.91 11.62 -2.91
C MET A 21 -11.30 10.93 -4.23
N GLY A 22 -10.44 11.01 -5.24
CA GLY A 22 -10.61 10.28 -6.50
C GLY A 22 -10.43 8.76 -6.35
N TYR A 23 -9.56 8.31 -5.45
CA TYR A 23 -9.34 6.89 -5.17
C TYR A 23 -10.36 6.30 -4.20
N ILE A 24 -10.80 7.10 -3.21
CA ILE A 24 -11.60 6.64 -2.08
C ILE A 24 -12.80 7.59 -1.89
N PRO A 25 -14.00 7.23 -2.38
CA PRO A 25 -15.21 8.00 -2.10
C PRO A 25 -15.44 8.13 -0.58
N GLY A 26 -15.74 9.35 -0.13
CA GLY A 26 -15.95 9.64 1.29
C GLY A 26 -14.68 9.88 2.10
N TYR A 27 -13.50 9.97 1.46
CA TYR A 27 -12.27 10.37 2.14
C TYR A 27 -12.26 11.87 2.41
N HIS A 28 -12.04 12.28 3.67
CA HIS A 28 -12.06 13.68 4.11
C HIS A 28 -10.69 14.22 4.57
N GLY A 29 -9.65 13.37 4.54
CA GLY A 29 -8.34 13.73 5.08
C GLY A 29 -8.30 13.74 6.61
N TYR A 30 -7.31 14.44 7.18
CA TYR A 30 -7.02 14.41 8.61
C TYR A 30 -7.19 15.75 9.33
N LYS A 31 -7.65 16.81 8.65
CA LYS A 31 -7.79 18.12 9.26
C LYS A 31 -8.86 18.13 10.34
N GLU A 32 -9.98 17.48 10.11
CA GLU A 32 -11.07 17.37 11.07
C GLU A 32 -10.83 16.17 12.02
N LYS A 33 -10.66 16.46 13.31
CA LYS A 33 -10.32 15.44 14.32
C LYS A 33 -11.31 14.28 14.37
N GLU A 34 -12.58 14.58 14.19
CA GLU A 34 -13.68 13.59 14.24
C GLU A 34 -13.64 12.63 13.06
N LEU A 35 -13.13 13.07 11.90
CA LEU A 35 -13.06 12.28 10.68
C LEU A 35 -11.73 11.52 10.51
N ARG A 36 -10.73 11.75 11.37
CA ARG A 36 -9.41 11.11 11.25
C ARG A 36 -9.46 9.59 11.27
N ARG A 37 -10.24 9.03 12.19
CA ARG A 37 -10.39 7.57 12.33
C ARG A 37 -11.08 6.97 11.12
N GLU A 38 -12.09 7.66 10.59
CA GLU A 38 -12.80 7.20 9.40
C GLU A 38 -11.91 7.28 8.17
N SER A 39 -11.18 8.36 7.97
CA SER A 39 -10.22 8.50 6.87
C SER A 39 -9.14 7.41 6.92
N ASP A 40 -8.55 7.14 8.09
CA ASP A 40 -7.59 6.06 8.27
C ASP A 40 -8.20 4.68 7.96
N ARG A 41 -9.41 4.42 8.43
CA ARG A 41 -10.14 3.19 8.14
C ARG A 41 -10.36 3.00 6.65
N LEU A 42 -10.80 4.03 5.95
CA LEU A 42 -11.06 4.00 4.51
C LEU A 42 -9.78 3.70 3.72
N VAL A 43 -8.66 4.35 4.04
CA VAL A 43 -7.36 4.09 3.40
C VAL A 43 -6.93 2.64 3.59
N ARG A 44 -7.01 2.12 4.81
CA ARG A 44 -6.62 0.73 5.09
C ARG A 44 -7.51 -0.27 4.35
N MET A 45 -8.82 -0.07 4.38
CA MET A 45 -9.75 -0.93 3.65
C MET A 45 -9.45 -0.94 2.16
N GLU A 46 -9.23 0.23 1.55
CA GLU A 46 -8.94 0.33 0.13
C GLU A 46 -7.60 -0.32 -0.23
N ALA A 47 -6.55 -0.08 0.57
CA ALA A 47 -5.26 -0.74 0.39
C ALA A 47 -5.38 -2.27 0.47
N VAL A 48 -6.09 -2.80 1.46
CA VAL A 48 -6.37 -4.24 1.60
C VAL A 48 -7.13 -4.79 0.40
N ASN A 49 -8.15 -4.08 -0.09
CA ASN A 49 -8.94 -4.51 -1.24
C ASN A 49 -8.07 -4.62 -2.50
N ARG A 50 -7.19 -3.64 -2.74
CA ARG A 50 -6.28 -3.63 -3.89
C ARG A 50 -5.25 -4.76 -3.82
N LEU A 51 -4.66 -5.02 -2.65
CA LEU A 51 -3.72 -6.13 -2.44
C LEU A 51 -4.42 -7.49 -2.61
N LYS A 52 -5.63 -7.67 -2.08
CA LYS A 52 -6.44 -8.87 -2.29
C LYS A 52 -6.79 -9.07 -3.77
N ALA A 53 -7.10 -8.01 -4.50
CA ALA A 53 -7.33 -8.07 -5.95
C ALA A 53 -6.06 -8.51 -6.69
N ALA A 54 -4.89 -7.94 -6.37
CA ALA A 54 -3.61 -8.34 -6.92
C ALA A 54 -3.30 -9.83 -6.67
N LYS A 55 -3.48 -10.30 -5.44
CA LYS A 55 -3.31 -11.72 -5.08
C LYS A 55 -4.27 -12.63 -5.85
N THR A 56 -5.52 -12.18 -6.05
CA THR A 56 -6.52 -12.93 -6.80
C THR A 56 -6.12 -13.13 -8.26
N VAL A 57 -5.49 -12.14 -8.89
CA VAL A 57 -4.94 -12.26 -10.26
C VAL A 57 -3.93 -13.41 -10.32
N MET A 58 -2.97 -13.43 -9.39
CA MET A 58 -1.96 -14.50 -9.35
C MET A 58 -2.58 -15.87 -9.08
N ARG A 59 -3.49 -15.97 -8.11
CA ARG A 59 -4.17 -17.23 -7.81
C ARG A 59 -4.93 -17.78 -9.01
N ARG A 60 -5.60 -16.94 -9.79
CA ARG A 60 -6.32 -17.37 -10.99
C ARG A 60 -5.37 -17.89 -12.07
N ALA A 61 -4.24 -17.22 -12.29
CA ALA A 61 -3.23 -17.67 -13.23
C ALA A 61 -2.68 -19.06 -12.85
N PHE A 62 -2.35 -19.25 -11.58
CA PHE A 62 -1.81 -20.51 -11.06
C PHE A 62 -2.88 -21.54 -10.64
N ALA A 63 -4.16 -21.26 -10.86
CA ALA A 63 -5.20 -22.29 -10.88
C ALA A 63 -5.13 -23.16 -12.16
N ASN A 64 -4.44 -22.68 -13.20
CA ASN A 64 -4.24 -23.44 -14.43
C ASN A 64 -3.13 -24.51 -14.22
N PRO A 65 -3.42 -25.81 -14.36
CA PRO A 65 -2.43 -26.86 -14.18
C PRO A 65 -1.21 -26.72 -15.10
N ALA A 66 -1.38 -26.21 -16.31
CA ALA A 66 -0.28 -25.98 -17.25
C ALA A 66 0.72 -24.91 -16.76
N MET A 67 0.28 -23.95 -15.95
CA MET A 67 1.15 -22.98 -15.30
C MET A 67 1.89 -23.61 -14.12
N VAL A 68 1.17 -24.38 -13.29
CA VAL A 68 1.76 -25.04 -12.11
C VAL A 68 2.83 -26.07 -12.51
N GLN A 69 2.60 -26.83 -13.58
CA GLN A 69 3.58 -27.81 -14.09
C GLN A 69 4.89 -27.18 -14.55
N LYS A 70 4.88 -25.89 -14.90
CA LYS A 70 6.08 -25.15 -15.30
C LYS A 70 6.82 -24.52 -14.12
N LEU A 71 6.19 -24.47 -12.94
CA LEU A 71 6.87 -24.09 -11.72
C LEU A 71 7.79 -25.23 -11.29
N ALA A 72 9.08 -25.00 -11.31
CA ALA A 72 10.09 -25.95 -10.85
C ALA A 72 11.16 -25.26 -10.00
N GLY A 73 11.67 -25.97 -9.01
CA GLY A 73 12.80 -25.53 -8.20
C GLY A 73 12.59 -24.13 -7.60
N GLU A 74 13.45 -23.18 -7.95
CA GLU A 74 13.44 -21.83 -7.43
C GLU A 74 12.19 -21.03 -7.78
N ASP A 75 11.54 -21.29 -8.90
CA ASP A 75 10.33 -20.58 -9.30
C ASP A 75 9.14 -20.91 -8.39
N THR A 76 9.05 -22.14 -7.91
CA THR A 76 8.09 -22.55 -6.88
C THR A 76 8.33 -21.74 -5.60
N TYR A 77 9.59 -21.67 -5.16
CA TYR A 77 9.95 -20.89 -3.97
C TYR A 77 9.62 -19.39 -4.13
N ARG A 78 9.91 -18.79 -5.28
CA ARG A 78 9.55 -17.39 -5.57
C ARG A 78 8.04 -17.15 -5.47
N TYR A 79 7.24 -18.06 -6.04
CA TYR A 79 5.79 -17.95 -5.99
C TYR A 79 5.23 -18.05 -4.56
N GLU A 80 5.74 -19.00 -3.78
CA GLU A 80 5.37 -19.16 -2.37
C GLU A 80 5.81 -17.95 -1.54
N ALA A 81 7.01 -17.43 -1.77
CA ALA A 81 7.54 -16.25 -1.11
C ALA A 81 6.67 -15.01 -1.41
N LEU A 82 6.27 -14.80 -2.67
CA LEU A 82 5.36 -13.72 -3.04
C LEU A 82 4.03 -13.83 -2.29
N ASN A 83 3.39 -15.02 -2.31
CA ASN A 83 2.12 -15.23 -1.63
C ASN A 83 2.21 -14.95 -0.13
N SER A 84 3.25 -15.47 0.52
CA SER A 84 3.48 -15.27 1.96
C SER A 84 3.68 -13.79 2.30
N ARG A 85 4.48 -13.06 1.51
CA ARG A 85 4.70 -11.62 1.71
C ARG A 85 3.44 -10.80 1.49
N MET A 86 2.67 -11.10 0.44
CA MET A 86 1.39 -10.42 0.19
C MET A 86 0.39 -10.66 1.31
N ASP A 87 0.31 -11.86 1.85
CA ASP A 87 -0.53 -12.16 3.00
C ASP A 87 -0.10 -11.36 4.23
N ARG A 88 1.21 -11.33 4.50
CA ARG A 88 1.77 -10.59 5.62
C ARG A 88 1.43 -9.10 5.55
N VAL A 89 1.69 -8.44 4.42
CA VAL A 89 1.42 -7.00 4.29
C VAL A 89 -0.06 -6.69 4.35
N THR A 90 -0.90 -7.54 3.75
CA THR A 90 -2.36 -7.40 3.82
C THR A 90 -2.87 -7.50 5.26
N GLN A 91 -2.40 -8.50 6.02
CA GLN A 91 -2.77 -8.67 7.42
C GLN A 91 -2.26 -7.54 8.31
N ARG A 92 -1.06 -7.03 8.04
CA ARG A 92 -0.50 -5.90 8.81
C ARG A 92 -1.37 -4.65 8.67
N ILE A 93 -1.84 -4.33 7.46
CA ILE A 93 -2.74 -3.19 7.25
C ILE A 93 -4.11 -3.44 7.89
N ASP A 94 -4.67 -4.61 7.69
CA ASP A 94 -6.00 -4.98 8.20
C ASP A 94 -6.05 -4.93 9.73
N ARG A 95 -5.02 -5.49 10.38
CA ARG A 95 -4.90 -5.53 11.86
C ARG A 95 -4.40 -4.23 12.49
N ALA A 96 -3.93 -3.27 11.71
CA ALA A 96 -3.44 -1.99 12.23
C ALA A 96 -4.50 -1.22 13.04
N VAL A 97 -5.79 -1.54 12.86
CA VAL A 97 -6.93 -1.02 13.66
C VAL A 97 -6.72 -1.23 15.16
N ALA A 98 -6.23 -2.40 15.57
CA ALA A 98 -6.10 -2.75 16.98
C ALA A 98 -4.97 -1.98 17.70
N GLY A 99 -3.96 -1.50 16.95
CA GLY A 99 -2.82 -0.74 17.50
C GLY A 99 -3.07 0.78 17.57
N TYR A 100 -4.12 1.27 16.91
CA TYR A 100 -4.41 2.71 16.82
C TYR A 100 -5.43 3.22 17.85
N GLN A 101 -5.98 2.35 18.71
CA GLN A 101 -6.83 2.77 19.80
C GLN A 101 -5.99 3.60 20.79
N GLY A 102 -5.98 4.91 20.60
CA GLY A 102 -5.26 5.85 21.44
C GLY A 102 -4.27 6.75 20.72
N VAL A 103 -3.79 6.39 19.53
CA VAL A 103 -2.80 7.21 18.79
C VAL A 103 -3.38 8.55 18.38
N PHE A 104 -4.65 8.58 17.98
CA PHE A 104 -5.33 9.84 17.65
C PHE A 104 -5.86 10.62 18.86
N ASP A 105 -5.98 9.95 20.03
CA ASP A 105 -6.49 10.60 21.26
C ASP A 105 -5.37 11.23 22.11
N ALA A 106 -4.15 10.70 22.08
CA ALA A 106 -3.04 11.09 22.97
C ALA A 106 -2.03 12.03 22.31
N VAL A 107 -1.92 12.11 20.99
CA VAL A 107 -0.91 12.92 20.32
C VAL A 107 -1.60 14.08 19.63
N LYS A 108 -1.23 15.31 20.02
CA LYS A 108 -1.39 16.52 19.21
C LYS A 108 -0.49 16.33 17.97
N VAL A 109 -0.96 15.54 17.00
CA VAL A 109 -0.29 15.43 15.70
C VAL A 109 -0.34 16.82 15.10
N LYS A 110 0.80 17.48 14.99
CA LYS A 110 0.94 18.81 14.41
C LYS A 110 0.48 18.76 12.95
N GLU A 111 -0.02 19.86 12.41
CA GLU A 111 -0.51 19.93 11.02
C GLU A 111 0.53 19.42 10.02
N ASP A 112 1.81 19.73 10.22
CA ASP A 112 2.92 19.28 9.35
C ASP A 112 3.01 17.73 9.26
N LYS A 113 2.65 17.02 10.32
CA LYS A 113 2.65 15.55 10.32
C LYS A 113 1.43 14.97 9.61
N LEU A 114 0.30 15.68 9.63
CA LEU A 114 -0.90 15.24 8.91
C LEU A 114 -0.70 15.26 7.40
N ASP A 115 0.06 16.23 6.90
CA ASP A 115 0.42 16.29 5.48
C ASP A 115 1.31 15.13 5.07
N SER A 116 2.26 14.76 5.94
CA SER A 116 3.10 13.59 5.73
C SER A 116 2.27 12.30 5.72
N VAL A 117 1.30 12.14 6.63
CA VAL A 117 0.38 10.99 6.62
C VAL A 117 -0.37 10.90 5.30
N LEU A 118 -0.87 12.02 4.78
CA LEU A 118 -1.57 12.05 3.50
C LEU A 118 -0.68 11.61 2.33
N GLN A 119 0.60 11.99 2.32
CA GLN A 119 1.57 11.52 1.31
C GLN A 119 1.77 10.00 1.39
N TYR A 120 1.88 9.44 2.61
CA TYR A 120 1.99 8.00 2.79
C TYR A 120 0.71 7.26 2.37
N ASP A 121 -0.46 7.83 2.62
CA ASP A 121 -1.73 7.26 2.20
C ASP A 121 -1.84 7.18 0.67
N VAL A 122 -1.50 8.26 -0.03
CA VAL A 122 -1.40 8.25 -1.51
C VAL A 122 -0.41 7.18 -1.95
N GLY A 123 0.77 7.12 -1.34
CA GLY A 123 1.79 6.10 -1.63
C GLY A 123 1.29 4.67 -1.44
N LEU A 124 0.55 4.39 -0.36
CA LEU A 124 -0.05 3.07 -0.12
C LEU A 124 -1.01 2.66 -1.24
N ILE A 125 -1.88 3.56 -1.66
CA ILE A 125 -2.87 3.28 -2.71
C ILE A 125 -2.18 3.06 -4.06
N GLU A 126 -1.28 3.96 -4.45
CA GLU A 126 -0.59 3.89 -5.75
C GLU A 126 0.37 2.70 -5.86
N LYS A 127 1.11 2.39 -4.79
CA LYS A 127 1.97 1.20 -4.77
C LYS A 127 1.16 -0.10 -4.81
N ALA A 128 -0.01 -0.16 -4.15
CA ALA A 128 -0.91 -1.31 -4.25
C ALA A 128 -1.42 -1.51 -5.68
N ASP A 129 -1.76 -0.43 -6.40
CA ASP A 129 -2.11 -0.48 -7.82
C ASP A 129 -0.93 -0.94 -8.67
N GLY A 130 0.26 -0.44 -8.42
CA GLY A 130 1.48 -0.88 -9.10
C GLY A 130 1.74 -2.38 -8.92
N ILE A 131 1.59 -2.91 -7.72
CA ILE A 131 1.68 -4.36 -7.42
C ILE A 131 0.63 -5.13 -8.24
N LYS A 132 -0.62 -4.66 -8.29
CA LYS A 132 -1.69 -5.30 -9.08
C LYS A 132 -1.34 -5.34 -10.56
N VAL A 133 -0.89 -4.23 -11.14
CA VAL A 133 -0.47 -4.15 -12.55
C VAL A 133 0.66 -5.14 -12.84
N ASP A 134 1.64 -5.27 -11.96
CA ASP A 134 2.74 -6.21 -12.15
C ASP A 134 2.28 -7.66 -12.00
N CYS A 135 1.34 -7.96 -11.09
CA CYS A 135 0.66 -9.26 -11.02
C CYS A 135 -0.07 -9.57 -12.34
N GLU A 136 -0.76 -8.60 -12.95
CA GLU A 136 -1.46 -8.78 -14.23
C GLU A 136 -0.48 -9.05 -15.39
N LYS A 137 0.67 -8.40 -15.41
CA LYS A 137 1.73 -8.69 -16.38
C LYS A 137 2.30 -10.09 -16.18
N LEU A 138 2.67 -10.40 -14.95
CA LEU A 138 3.29 -11.67 -14.59
C LEU A 138 2.35 -12.86 -14.85
N SER A 139 1.05 -12.70 -14.62
CA SER A 139 0.04 -13.72 -14.88
C SER A 139 -0.08 -14.14 -16.34
N LYS A 140 0.43 -13.34 -17.27
CA LYS A 140 0.47 -13.61 -18.72
C LYS A 140 1.81 -14.21 -19.17
N MET A 141 2.81 -14.23 -18.30
CA MET A 141 4.12 -14.79 -18.55
C MET A 141 4.15 -16.27 -18.14
N GLN A 142 5.06 -17.03 -18.71
CA GLN A 142 5.22 -18.45 -18.37
C GLN A 142 6.38 -18.63 -17.40
N PRO A 143 6.19 -19.38 -16.28
CA PRO A 143 7.29 -19.81 -15.43
C PRO A 143 8.34 -20.62 -16.20
N GLY A 144 9.54 -20.69 -15.68
CA GLY A 144 10.63 -21.47 -16.27
C GLY A 144 11.48 -20.68 -17.27
N ASN A 145 11.22 -19.38 -17.47
CA ASN A 145 12.10 -18.51 -18.25
C ASN A 145 12.69 -17.38 -17.39
N GLU A 146 13.85 -16.87 -17.78
CA GLU A 146 14.56 -15.82 -17.06
C GLU A 146 13.72 -14.54 -16.89
N GLY A 147 12.95 -14.16 -17.90
CA GLY A 147 12.09 -12.97 -17.85
C GLY A 147 11.02 -13.07 -16.77
N TRP A 148 10.45 -14.25 -16.57
CA TRP A 148 9.48 -14.50 -15.51
C TRP A 148 10.13 -14.40 -14.11
N SER A 149 11.29 -15.05 -13.93
CA SER A 149 12.02 -15.03 -12.65
C SER A 149 12.42 -13.61 -12.25
N VAL A 150 12.95 -12.83 -13.19
CA VAL A 150 13.32 -11.41 -12.97
C VAL A 150 12.08 -10.58 -12.60
N ALA A 151 10.98 -10.75 -13.32
CA ALA A 151 9.73 -10.03 -13.02
C ALA A 151 9.15 -10.41 -11.64
N MET A 152 9.28 -11.70 -11.26
CA MET A 152 8.84 -12.19 -9.95
C MET A 152 9.70 -11.61 -8.82
N ASP A 153 11.01 -11.60 -8.95
CA ASP A 153 11.94 -11.03 -7.97
C ASP A 153 11.70 -9.51 -7.81
N ALA A 154 11.45 -8.80 -8.91
CA ALA A 154 11.08 -7.39 -8.89
C ALA A 154 9.74 -7.13 -8.16
N LEU A 155 8.74 -7.99 -8.39
CA LEU A 155 7.46 -7.89 -7.70
C LEU A 155 7.59 -8.18 -6.19
N ILE A 156 8.38 -9.18 -5.81
CA ILE A 156 8.69 -9.49 -4.41
C ILE A 156 9.32 -8.27 -3.74
N SER A 157 10.31 -7.63 -4.38
CA SER A 157 10.96 -6.42 -3.86
C SER A 157 9.97 -5.26 -3.68
N LYS A 158 9.03 -5.07 -4.60
CA LYS A 158 7.97 -4.04 -4.46
C LYS A 158 7.04 -4.32 -3.27
N VAL A 159 6.73 -5.57 -2.98
CA VAL A 159 5.94 -5.94 -1.81
C VAL A 159 6.72 -5.68 -0.52
N GLU A 160 8.03 -5.86 -0.51
CA GLU A 160 8.91 -5.51 0.63
C GLU A 160 8.99 -3.98 0.84
N GLU A 161 9.11 -3.21 -0.24
CA GLU A 161 9.04 -1.75 -0.16
C GLU A 161 7.67 -1.27 0.37
N TYR A 162 6.61 -1.96 0.00
CA TYR A 162 5.27 -1.68 0.51
C TYR A 162 5.17 -1.92 2.02
N ASP A 163 5.78 -3.00 2.51
CA ASP A 163 5.87 -3.31 3.94
C ASP A 163 6.60 -2.19 4.71
N SER A 164 7.72 -1.69 4.16
CA SER A 164 8.48 -0.58 4.72
C SER A 164 7.69 0.75 4.73
N LEU A 165 6.83 0.96 3.75
CA LEU A 165 5.94 2.13 3.69
C LEU A 165 4.90 2.09 4.81
N ILE A 166 4.37 0.91 5.16
CA ILE A 166 3.47 0.71 6.30
C ILE A 166 4.17 1.08 7.61
N ASP A 167 5.44 0.68 7.78
CA ASP A 167 6.22 1.03 8.97
C ASP A 167 6.41 2.53 9.09
N SER A 168 6.84 3.18 8.02
CA SER A 168 7.08 4.63 8.01
C SER A 168 5.81 5.42 8.34
N ARG A 169 4.66 5.03 7.76
CA ARG A 169 3.36 5.61 8.09
C ARG A 169 3.00 5.44 9.57
N THR A 170 3.21 4.24 10.09
CA THR A 170 2.93 3.91 11.48
C THR A 170 3.79 4.74 12.45
N GLU A 171 5.06 4.94 12.14
CA GLU A 171 5.99 5.74 12.95
C GLU A 171 5.56 7.20 13.01
N ILE A 172 5.12 7.78 11.89
CA ILE A 172 4.59 9.15 11.86
C ILE A 172 3.33 9.27 12.70
N LEU A 173 2.39 8.35 12.54
CA LEU A 173 1.15 8.33 13.32
C LEU A 173 1.41 8.19 14.83
N ARG A 174 2.46 7.46 15.22
CA ARG A 174 2.89 7.33 16.63
C ARG A 174 3.71 8.52 17.12
N GLY A 175 4.02 9.48 16.27
CA GLY A 175 4.85 10.62 16.63
C GLY A 175 6.32 10.29 16.84
N LEU A 176 6.80 9.13 16.37
CA LEU A 176 8.19 8.64 16.51
C LEU A 176 9.12 9.22 15.44
N LYS A 177 8.57 9.69 14.31
CA LYS A 177 9.33 10.43 13.28
C LYS A 177 8.89 11.88 13.21
N ALA A 178 9.89 12.75 13.10
CA ALA A 178 9.70 14.20 12.88
C ALA A 178 9.32 14.43 11.42
#